data_78f0500537764fafc5b883d21ec24358
#
_entry.id   78f0500537764fafc5b883d21ec24358
#
_cell.length_a   1.000
_cell.length_b   1.000
_cell.length_c   1.000
_cell.angle_alpha   90.00
_cell.angle_beta   90.00
_cell.angle_gamma   90.00
#
_symmetry.space_group_name_H-M   'P 1'
#
loop_
_entity.id
_entity.type
_entity.pdbx_description
1 polymer ?
#
loop_
_entity_poly.entity_id
_entity_poly.type
_entity_poly.pdbx_seq_one_letter_code
_entity_poly.pdbx_strand_id
1 'polypeptide(L)'
;MSQQESERITVYSDYVCPFCYLGRHSLNQYQETREEELEIDWHPFDLRSQKRNPDGTIDHAVDDGKDDDYYAQAKENVRRLQEKYDVEMDLDIATDIDSLPAQVASYYVKEHYDQATWLDFDVAIFEALWQEGKDIGDEALLVELAEDAGVAGDEIRSALDDESLRAEVREQFTEAQQHGVTGVPTFAYEGYAARGAVPPEQLRRLVEGT
;
A
#
# COMPACT_ATOMS: atom_id res chain seq x y z
N MET A 1 -16.14 -32.79 -3.00
CA MET A 1 -15.84 -31.54 -3.72
C MET A 1 -14.86 -30.80 -2.85
N SER A 2 -13.56 -30.87 -3.18
CA SER A 2 -12.52 -30.12 -2.47
C SER A 2 -12.77 -28.65 -2.74
N GLN A 3 -13.08 -27.86 -1.72
CA GLN A 3 -12.93 -26.41 -1.80
C GLN A 3 -11.43 -26.19 -1.99
N GLN A 4 -11.03 -25.80 -3.20
CA GLN A 4 -9.71 -25.25 -3.42
C GLN A 4 -9.68 -23.98 -2.58
N GLU A 5 -8.93 -24.00 -1.48
CA GLU A 5 -8.61 -22.78 -0.74
C GLU A 5 -7.88 -21.87 -1.75
N SER A 6 -8.42 -20.69 -2.00
CA SER A 6 -7.76 -19.72 -2.86
C SER A 6 -6.38 -19.44 -2.28
N GLU A 7 -5.35 -19.51 -3.12
CA GLU A 7 -4.00 -19.12 -2.70
C GLU A 7 -4.02 -17.64 -2.28
N ARG A 8 -3.43 -17.34 -1.13
CA ARG A 8 -3.48 -16.00 -0.53
C ARG A 8 -2.06 -15.50 -0.28
N ILE A 9 -1.75 -14.31 -0.80
CA ILE A 9 -0.51 -13.59 -0.51
C ILE A 9 -0.79 -12.42 0.42
N THR A 10 -0.01 -12.29 1.49
CA THR A 10 -0.08 -11.14 2.38
C THR A 10 0.86 -10.05 1.88
N VAL A 11 0.37 -8.81 1.79
CA VAL A 11 1.11 -7.65 1.29
C VAL A 11 1.10 -6.54 2.34
N TYR A 12 2.27 -6.22 2.88
CA TYR A 12 2.46 -5.06 3.76
C TYR A 12 2.91 -3.87 2.91
N SER A 13 2.18 -2.77 2.97
CA SER A 13 2.50 -1.58 2.18
C SER A 13 2.00 -0.29 2.81
N ASP A 14 2.58 0.83 2.35
CA ASP A 14 2.16 2.19 2.65
C ASP A 14 2.06 2.97 1.34
N TYR A 15 1.01 3.76 1.15
CA TYR A 15 0.79 4.53 -0.08
C TYR A 15 1.87 5.58 -0.35
N VAL A 16 2.50 6.14 0.69
CA VAL A 16 3.61 7.11 0.54
C VAL A 16 4.96 6.46 0.24
N CYS A 17 4.99 5.16 0.03
CA CYS A 17 6.18 4.42 -0.37
C CYS A 17 6.21 4.22 -1.89
N PRO A 18 7.15 4.82 -2.63
CA PRO A 18 7.26 4.64 -4.07
C PRO A 18 7.57 3.19 -4.45
N PHE A 19 8.31 2.47 -3.63
CA PHE A 19 8.58 1.05 -3.84
C PHE A 19 7.34 0.18 -3.65
N CYS A 20 6.37 0.61 -2.84
CA CYS A 20 5.09 -0.07 -2.69
C CYS A 20 4.25 0.04 -3.96
N TYR A 21 4.24 1.20 -4.62
CA TYR A 21 3.58 1.37 -5.91
C TYR A 21 4.21 0.47 -6.98
N LEU A 22 5.55 0.48 -7.10
CA LEU A 22 6.29 -0.42 -8.00
C LEU A 22 6.05 -1.90 -7.68
N GLY A 23 6.00 -2.26 -6.41
CA GLY A 23 5.72 -3.61 -5.96
C GLY A 23 4.30 -4.06 -6.29
N ARG A 24 3.31 -3.16 -6.15
CA ARG A 24 1.93 -3.41 -6.59
C ARG A 24 1.87 -3.69 -8.09
N HIS A 25 2.58 -2.90 -8.88
CA HIS A 25 2.66 -3.11 -10.33
C HIS A 25 3.27 -4.47 -10.70
N SER A 26 4.36 -4.86 -10.03
CA SER A 26 4.95 -6.20 -10.16
C SER A 26 3.97 -7.32 -9.80
N LEU A 27 3.19 -7.15 -8.73
CA LEU A 27 2.19 -8.13 -8.32
C LEU A 27 1.07 -8.25 -9.35
N ASN A 28 0.59 -7.14 -9.90
CA ASN A 28 -0.40 -7.14 -10.96
C ASN A 28 0.11 -7.87 -12.21
N GLN A 29 1.35 -7.59 -12.64
CA GLN A 29 1.97 -8.31 -13.77
C GLN A 29 2.10 -9.81 -13.50
N TYR A 30 2.44 -10.22 -12.29
CA TYR A 30 2.45 -11.64 -11.92
C TYR A 30 1.04 -12.23 -11.98
N GLN A 31 0.04 -11.54 -11.44
CA GLN A 31 -1.36 -11.96 -11.45
C GLN A 31 -1.89 -12.21 -12.87
N GLU A 32 -1.53 -11.35 -13.83
CA GLU A 32 -1.91 -11.50 -15.26
C GLU A 32 -1.36 -12.77 -15.89
N THR A 33 -0.30 -13.36 -15.35
CA THR A 33 0.28 -14.62 -15.83
C THR A 33 -0.35 -15.87 -15.23
N ARG A 34 -1.24 -15.70 -14.25
CA ARG A 34 -1.87 -16.81 -13.54
C ARG A 34 -3.19 -17.21 -14.20
N GLU A 35 -3.52 -18.49 -14.12
CA GLU A 35 -4.82 -19.01 -14.54
C GLU A 35 -5.88 -18.83 -13.46
N GLU A 36 -5.47 -18.85 -12.17
CA GLU A 36 -6.33 -18.67 -11.02
C GLU A 36 -5.97 -17.36 -10.29
N GLU A 37 -7.01 -16.67 -9.82
CA GLU A 37 -6.83 -15.43 -9.07
C GLU A 37 -6.17 -15.70 -7.72
N LEU A 38 -5.14 -14.90 -7.40
CA LEU A 38 -4.47 -14.91 -6.11
C LEU A 38 -5.20 -13.93 -5.17
N GLU A 39 -5.66 -14.42 -4.05
CA GLU A 39 -6.24 -13.55 -3.03
C GLU A 39 -5.14 -12.69 -2.40
N ILE A 40 -5.40 -11.38 -2.29
CA ILE A 40 -4.46 -10.42 -1.71
C ILE A 40 -4.97 -10.02 -0.32
N ASP A 41 -4.25 -10.45 0.70
CA ASP A 41 -4.46 -9.99 2.07
C ASP A 41 -3.55 -8.79 2.35
N TRP A 42 -4.09 -7.61 2.13
CA TRP A 42 -3.36 -6.37 2.34
C TRP A 42 -3.36 -5.97 3.82
N HIS A 43 -2.16 -5.64 4.32
CA HIS A 43 -1.95 -5.06 5.64
C HIS A 43 -1.35 -3.66 5.53
N PRO A 44 -1.98 -2.64 6.12
CA PRO A 44 -1.42 -1.32 6.17
C PRO A 44 -0.13 -1.29 7.01
N PHE A 45 0.79 -0.43 6.63
CA PHE A 45 2.05 -0.18 7.33
C PHE A 45 2.30 1.33 7.40
N ASP A 46 2.82 1.83 8.51
CA ASP A 46 3.11 3.24 8.68
C ASP A 46 4.62 3.53 8.60
N LEU A 47 5.08 3.99 7.44
CA LEU A 47 6.45 4.44 7.24
C LEU A 47 6.83 5.65 8.09
N ARG A 48 5.84 6.38 8.60
CA ARG A 48 6.01 7.59 9.42
C ARG A 48 5.71 7.36 10.88
N SER A 49 5.67 6.10 11.32
CA SER A 49 5.36 5.72 12.71
C SER A 49 6.20 6.45 13.75
N GLN A 50 7.49 6.72 13.44
CA GLN A 50 8.40 7.45 14.33
C GLN A 50 8.07 8.94 14.46
N LYS A 51 7.35 9.50 13.46
CA LYS A 51 6.89 10.90 13.45
C LYS A 51 5.44 11.04 13.88
N ARG A 52 4.74 9.92 14.15
CA ARG A 52 3.31 9.96 14.48
C ARG A 52 3.08 10.14 15.96
N ASN A 53 2.34 11.20 16.31
CA ASN A 53 1.89 11.48 17.66
C ASN A 53 0.82 10.47 18.12
N PRO A 54 0.58 10.34 19.44
CA PRO A 54 -0.49 9.48 19.98
C PRO A 54 -1.90 9.82 19.46
N ASP A 55 -2.15 11.08 19.09
CA ASP A 55 -3.41 11.53 18.49
C ASP A 55 -3.55 11.21 16.99
N GLY A 56 -2.53 10.62 16.39
CA GLY A 56 -2.51 10.23 14.99
C GLY A 56 -1.94 11.27 14.03
N THR A 57 -1.61 12.47 14.50
CA THR A 57 -1.00 13.52 13.67
C THR A 57 0.49 13.26 13.43
N ILE A 58 1.04 13.81 12.35
CA ILE A 58 2.48 13.73 12.06
C ILE A 58 3.20 14.96 12.63
N ASP A 59 4.25 14.72 13.41
CA ASP A 59 5.18 15.75 13.86
C ASP A 59 6.33 15.89 12.85
N HIS A 60 6.25 16.89 12.00
CA HIS A 60 7.26 17.18 10.97
C HIS A 60 8.60 17.69 11.55
N ALA A 61 8.65 18.03 12.84
CA ALA A 61 9.90 18.45 13.51
C ALA A 61 10.76 17.27 13.98
N VAL A 62 10.21 16.07 14.01
CA VAL A 62 10.95 14.86 14.39
C VAL A 62 11.90 14.46 13.25
N ASP A 63 13.19 14.36 13.56
CA ASP A 63 14.19 13.81 12.66
C ASP A 63 14.10 12.28 12.64
N ASP A 64 13.80 11.72 11.48
CA ASP A 64 13.73 10.27 11.25
C ASP A 64 15.04 9.69 10.68
N GLY A 65 16.09 10.49 10.63
CA GLY A 65 17.42 10.09 10.14
C GLY A 65 17.50 9.98 8.62
N LYS A 66 16.49 10.47 7.88
CA LYS A 66 16.49 10.50 6.43
C LYS A 66 16.90 11.88 5.94
N ASP A 67 18.10 11.98 5.47
CA ASP A 67 18.70 13.21 4.91
C ASP A 67 18.51 13.32 3.38
N ASP A 68 19.01 14.41 2.81
CA ASP A 68 18.92 14.66 1.36
C ASP A 68 19.63 13.56 0.55
N ASP A 69 20.71 12.99 1.07
CA ASP A 69 21.45 11.90 0.40
C ASP A 69 20.60 10.62 0.38
N TYR A 70 19.89 10.32 1.47
CA TYR A 70 18.93 9.21 1.51
C TYR A 70 17.83 9.35 0.44
N TYR A 71 17.23 10.54 0.35
CA TYR A 71 16.16 10.79 -0.64
C TYR A 71 16.70 10.79 -2.07
N ALA A 72 17.90 11.32 -2.31
CA ALA A 72 18.54 11.27 -3.62
C ALA A 72 18.79 9.84 -4.07
N GLN A 73 19.31 8.99 -3.19
CA GLN A 73 19.54 7.58 -3.48
C GLN A 73 18.23 6.81 -3.67
N ALA A 74 17.20 7.10 -2.88
CA ALA A 74 15.88 6.51 -3.05
C ALA A 74 15.28 6.86 -4.42
N LYS A 75 15.35 8.13 -4.85
CA LYS A 75 14.92 8.57 -6.19
C LYS A 75 15.66 7.86 -7.31
N GLU A 76 16.97 7.68 -7.20
CA GLU A 76 17.77 6.94 -8.18
C GLU A 76 17.30 5.47 -8.29
N ASN A 77 17.07 4.81 -7.17
CA ASN A 77 16.58 3.44 -7.14
C ASN A 77 15.16 3.32 -7.71
N VAL A 78 14.27 4.26 -7.39
CA VAL A 78 12.91 4.34 -7.95
C VAL A 78 12.99 4.49 -9.47
N ARG A 79 13.79 5.44 -9.98
CA ARG A 79 13.95 5.68 -11.42
C ARG A 79 14.40 4.41 -12.16
N ARG A 80 15.38 3.70 -11.60
CA ARG A 80 15.86 2.44 -12.19
C ARG A 80 14.79 1.35 -12.25
N LEU A 81 13.97 1.22 -11.20
CA LEU A 81 12.90 0.25 -11.16
C LEU A 81 11.70 0.67 -12.02
N GLN A 82 11.40 1.96 -12.07
CA GLN A 82 10.40 2.55 -12.93
C GLN A 82 10.67 2.21 -14.42
N GLU A 83 11.91 2.41 -14.87
CA GLU A 83 12.33 2.03 -16.22
C GLU A 83 12.24 0.50 -16.44
N LYS A 84 12.65 -0.28 -15.44
CA LYS A 84 12.65 -1.74 -15.53
C LYS A 84 11.24 -2.34 -15.60
N TYR A 85 10.28 -1.74 -14.91
CA TYR A 85 8.91 -2.25 -14.82
C TYR A 85 7.94 -1.52 -15.75
N ASP A 86 8.42 -0.54 -16.52
CA ASP A 86 7.64 0.29 -17.44
C ASP A 86 6.45 0.98 -16.72
N VAL A 87 6.75 1.63 -15.58
CA VAL A 87 5.77 2.32 -14.75
C VAL A 87 5.93 3.82 -14.88
N GLU A 88 4.86 4.52 -15.24
CA GLU A 88 4.82 5.99 -15.18
C GLU A 88 4.56 6.43 -13.74
N MET A 89 5.44 7.27 -13.20
CA MET A 89 5.25 7.90 -11.88
C MET A 89 6.07 9.18 -11.75
N ASP A 90 5.60 10.09 -10.91
CA ASP A 90 6.34 11.25 -10.50
C ASP A 90 7.51 10.81 -9.58
N LEU A 91 8.69 11.38 -9.84
CA LEU A 91 9.91 11.08 -9.07
C LEU A 91 10.04 11.96 -7.82
N ASP A 92 9.12 12.87 -7.58
CA ASP A 92 9.07 13.62 -6.34
C ASP A 92 8.50 12.75 -5.22
N ILE A 93 9.37 12.46 -4.24
CA ILE A 93 8.96 11.66 -3.08
C ILE A 93 8.12 12.54 -2.16
N ALA A 94 6.88 12.13 -1.93
CA ALA A 94 5.93 12.84 -1.07
C ALA A 94 6.36 12.74 0.41
N THR A 95 7.00 13.79 0.92
CA THR A 95 7.48 13.83 2.31
C THR A 95 6.45 14.42 3.28
N ASP A 96 5.51 15.22 2.79
CA ASP A 96 4.57 15.98 3.63
C ASP A 96 3.17 15.38 3.70
N ILE A 97 2.85 14.40 2.85
CA ILE A 97 1.53 13.77 2.77
C ILE A 97 1.38 12.71 3.87
N ASP A 98 0.26 12.75 4.60
CA ASP A 98 -0.12 11.70 5.55
C ASP A 98 -0.98 10.63 4.84
N SER A 99 -0.49 9.40 4.81
CA SER A 99 -1.21 8.27 4.22
C SER A 99 -2.28 7.66 5.14
N LEU A 100 -2.36 8.05 6.41
CA LEU A 100 -3.32 7.44 7.34
C LEU A 100 -4.78 7.54 6.87
N PRO A 101 -5.29 8.69 6.38
CA PRO A 101 -6.64 8.75 5.84
C PRO A 101 -6.87 7.77 4.68
N ALA A 102 -5.94 7.70 3.72
CA ALA A 102 -6.01 6.76 2.61
C ALA A 102 -5.99 5.30 3.08
N GLN A 103 -5.18 4.98 4.09
CA GLN A 103 -5.12 3.63 4.66
C GLN A 103 -6.41 3.26 5.41
N VAL A 104 -7.02 4.20 6.13
CA VAL A 104 -8.33 3.99 6.78
C VAL A 104 -9.42 3.73 5.75
N ALA A 105 -9.50 4.55 4.70
CA ALA A 105 -10.47 4.37 3.63
C ALA A 105 -10.27 3.03 2.91
N SER A 106 -9.03 2.70 2.55
CA SER A 106 -8.70 1.44 1.86
C SER A 106 -8.98 0.21 2.73
N TYR A 107 -8.68 0.27 4.03
CA TYR A 107 -8.99 -0.80 4.97
C TYR A 107 -10.50 -1.02 5.08
N TYR A 108 -11.28 0.05 5.15
CA TYR A 108 -12.74 -0.03 5.12
C TYR A 108 -13.24 -0.75 3.86
N VAL A 109 -12.76 -0.35 2.68
CA VAL A 109 -13.18 -0.96 1.41
C VAL A 109 -12.78 -2.43 1.35
N LYS A 110 -11.55 -2.78 1.78
CA LYS A 110 -11.09 -4.18 1.86
C LYS A 110 -12.02 -5.05 2.69
N GLU A 111 -12.51 -4.54 3.83
CA GLU A 111 -13.33 -5.32 4.78
C GLU A 111 -14.81 -5.41 4.36
N HIS A 112 -15.31 -4.50 3.51
CA HIS A 112 -16.75 -4.40 3.21
C HIS A 112 -17.11 -4.65 1.74
N TYR A 113 -16.13 -4.70 0.84
CA TYR A 113 -16.32 -4.89 -0.59
C TYR A 113 -15.52 -6.10 -1.10
N ASP A 114 -15.78 -6.51 -2.34
CA ASP A 114 -15.01 -7.58 -2.96
C ASP A 114 -13.59 -7.13 -3.32
N GLN A 115 -12.70 -8.10 -3.57
CA GLN A 115 -11.30 -7.83 -3.88
C GLN A 115 -11.14 -6.96 -5.13
N ALA A 116 -11.97 -7.13 -6.14
CA ALA A 116 -11.86 -6.36 -7.38
C ALA A 116 -12.12 -4.86 -7.12
N THR A 117 -13.19 -4.54 -6.40
CA THR A 117 -13.53 -3.18 -5.99
C THR A 117 -12.42 -2.56 -5.14
N TRP A 118 -11.90 -3.32 -4.16
CA TRP A 118 -10.79 -2.85 -3.35
C TRP A 118 -9.52 -2.61 -4.18
N LEU A 119 -9.18 -3.49 -5.13
CA LEU A 119 -8.01 -3.32 -6.00
C LEU A 119 -8.11 -2.09 -6.88
N ASP A 120 -9.29 -1.80 -7.43
CA ASP A 120 -9.53 -0.60 -8.23
C ASP A 120 -9.30 0.67 -7.39
N PHE A 121 -9.80 0.67 -6.16
CA PHE A 121 -9.59 1.79 -5.23
C PHE A 121 -8.13 1.90 -4.76
N ASP A 122 -7.48 0.80 -4.41
CA ASP A 122 -6.07 0.75 -4.00
C ASP A 122 -5.14 1.29 -5.09
N VAL A 123 -5.34 0.89 -6.33
CA VAL A 123 -4.57 1.38 -7.48
C VAL A 123 -4.84 2.87 -7.70
N ALA A 124 -6.10 3.31 -7.64
CA ALA A 124 -6.47 4.72 -7.81
C ALA A 124 -5.79 5.63 -6.77
N ILE A 125 -5.67 5.20 -5.51
CA ILE A 125 -4.94 5.95 -4.48
C ILE A 125 -3.45 6.07 -4.84
N PHE A 126 -2.81 4.99 -5.26
CA PHE A 126 -1.40 5.02 -5.68
C PHE A 126 -1.20 5.95 -6.89
N GLU A 127 -2.05 5.87 -7.90
CA GLU A 127 -1.96 6.69 -9.11
C GLU A 127 -2.20 8.17 -8.82
N ALA A 128 -3.19 8.50 -7.99
CA ALA A 128 -3.46 9.87 -7.58
C ALA A 128 -2.22 10.53 -6.92
N LEU A 129 -1.49 9.76 -6.10
CA LEU A 129 -0.26 10.26 -5.49
C LEU A 129 0.91 10.24 -6.47
N TRP A 130 1.22 9.10 -7.09
CA TRP A 130 2.49 8.89 -7.79
C TRP A 130 2.47 9.29 -9.27
N GLN A 131 1.31 9.43 -9.89
CA GLN A 131 1.21 9.96 -11.26
C GLN A 131 0.72 11.40 -11.30
N GLU A 132 -0.18 11.78 -10.38
CA GLU A 132 -0.85 13.07 -10.43
C GLU A 132 -0.37 14.05 -9.34
N GLY A 133 0.42 13.59 -8.36
CA GLY A 133 0.95 14.41 -7.27
C GLY A 133 -0.13 14.95 -6.32
N LYS A 134 -1.29 14.28 -6.25
CA LYS A 134 -2.41 14.66 -5.38
C LYS A 134 -2.16 14.27 -3.93
N ASP A 135 -2.75 15.04 -3.01
CA ASP A 135 -2.70 14.75 -1.58
C ASP A 135 -3.73 13.68 -1.20
N ILE A 136 -3.27 12.45 -1.01
CA ILE A 136 -4.12 11.32 -0.58
C ILE A 136 -4.55 11.39 0.90
N GLY A 137 -4.16 12.42 1.62
CA GLY A 137 -4.72 12.77 2.94
C GLY A 137 -6.03 13.56 2.84
N ASP A 138 -6.39 14.06 1.63
CA ASP A 138 -7.60 14.84 1.41
C ASP A 138 -8.84 13.96 1.31
N GLU A 139 -9.84 14.22 2.18
CA GLU A 139 -11.09 13.47 2.22
C GLU A 139 -11.86 13.55 0.91
N ALA A 140 -11.94 14.74 0.30
CA ALA A 140 -12.73 14.91 -0.93
C ALA A 140 -12.15 14.10 -2.08
N LEU A 141 -10.82 14.02 -2.17
CA LEU A 141 -10.13 13.16 -3.13
C LEU A 141 -10.43 11.70 -2.88
N LEU A 142 -10.33 11.23 -1.63
CA LEU A 142 -10.58 9.83 -1.30
C LEU A 142 -12.03 9.41 -1.59
N VAL A 143 -12.97 10.30 -1.37
CA VAL A 143 -14.39 10.09 -1.74
C VAL A 143 -14.55 9.97 -3.26
N GLU A 144 -13.95 10.87 -4.03
CA GLU A 144 -13.99 10.84 -5.51
C GLU A 144 -13.42 9.52 -6.04
N LEU A 145 -12.23 9.13 -5.59
CA LEU A 145 -11.58 7.88 -6.02
C LEU A 145 -12.40 6.64 -5.66
N ALA A 146 -13.05 6.65 -4.50
CA ALA A 146 -13.90 5.55 -4.05
C ALA A 146 -15.18 5.45 -4.87
N GLU A 147 -15.82 6.58 -5.18
CA GLU A 147 -17.00 6.61 -6.05
C GLU A 147 -16.68 6.09 -7.46
N ASP A 148 -15.53 6.43 -8.01
CA ASP A 148 -15.05 5.93 -9.29
C ASP A 148 -14.79 4.40 -9.25
N ALA A 149 -14.38 3.86 -8.12
CA ALA A 149 -14.24 2.42 -7.88
C ALA A 149 -15.56 1.70 -7.54
N GLY A 150 -16.69 2.43 -7.48
CA GLY A 150 -18.01 1.85 -7.18
C GLY A 150 -18.35 1.76 -5.69
N VAL A 151 -17.63 2.46 -4.83
CA VAL A 151 -17.88 2.55 -3.39
C VAL A 151 -18.69 3.80 -3.08
N ALA A 152 -19.67 3.71 -2.17
CA ALA A 152 -20.48 4.85 -1.80
C ALA A 152 -19.66 5.91 -1.05
N GLY A 153 -19.64 7.15 -1.54
CA GLY A 153 -18.85 8.24 -0.97
C GLY A 153 -19.21 8.58 0.48
N ASP A 154 -20.47 8.43 0.87
CA ASP A 154 -20.91 8.64 2.26
C ASP A 154 -20.35 7.59 3.22
N GLU A 155 -20.11 6.37 2.75
CA GLU A 155 -19.46 5.33 3.55
C GLU A 155 -17.99 5.69 3.81
N ILE A 156 -17.29 6.23 2.82
CA ILE A 156 -15.90 6.68 3.00
C ILE A 156 -15.83 7.85 3.97
N ARG A 157 -16.72 8.85 3.88
CA ARG A 157 -16.78 9.94 4.87
C ARG A 157 -16.99 9.40 6.28
N SER A 158 -17.94 8.48 6.43
CA SER A 158 -18.22 7.85 7.72
C SER A 158 -17.03 7.04 8.25
N ALA A 159 -16.33 6.33 7.38
CA ALA A 159 -15.12 5.58 7.74
C ALA A 159 -13.97 6.49 8.19
N LEU A 160 -13.78 7.63 7.52
CA LEU A 160 -12.75 8.61 7.89
C LEU A 160 -13.04 9.32 9.21
N ASP A 161 -14.32 9.49 9.56
CA ASP A 161 -14.77 10.07 10.84
C ASP A 161 -14.80 9.02 11.98
N ASP A 162 -14.66 7.74 11.67
CA ASP A 162 -14.72 6.66 12.67
C ASP A 162 -13.39 6.50 13.41
N GLU A 163 -13.32 7.02 14.63
CA GLU A 163 -12.16 6.90 15.51
C GLU A 163 -11.83 5.43 15.88
N SER A 164 -12.83 4.56 15.92
CA SER A 164 -12.64 3.14 16.21
C SER A 164 -11.92 2.44 15.05
N LEU A 165 -12.35 2.70 13.82
CA LEU A 165 -11.72 2.18 12.61
C LEU A 165 -10.29 2.72 12.47
N ARG A 166 -10.09 4.00 12.75
CA ARG A 166 -8.76 4.62 12.76
C ARG A 166 -7.83 3.97 13.78
N ALA A 167 -8.34 3.66 14.97
CA ALA A 167 -7.58 2.95 16.00
C ALA A 167 -7.24 1.53 15.56
N GLU A 168 -8.15 0.81 14.91
CA GLU A 168 -7.94 -0.52 14.37
C GLU A 168 -6.84 -0.53 13.31
N VAL A 169 -6.86 0.40 12.36
CA VAL A 169 -5.79 0.54 11.36
C VAL A 169 -4.42 0.80 12.02
N ARG A 170 -4.39 1.62 13.06
CA ARG A 170 -3.15 1.86 13.82
C ARG A 170 -2.67 0.60 14.58
N GLU A 171 -3.59 -0.25 15.01
CA GLU A 171 -3.25 -1.55 15.61
C GLU A 171 -2.61 -2.48 14.55
N GLN A 172 -3.11 -2.48 13.31
CA GLN A 172 -2.49 -3.21 12.20
C GLN A 172 -1.03 -2.80 11.95
N PHE A 173 -0.68 -1.52 12.12
CA PHE A 173 0.72 -1.08 12.05
C PHE A 173 1.61 -1.75 13.11
N THR A 174 1.08 -1.88 14.32
CA THR A 174 1.78 -2.54 15.43
C THR A 174 1.91 -4.05 15.19
N GLU A 175 0.87 -4.67 14.67
CA GLU A 175 0.88 -6.10 14.34
C GLU A 175 1.91 -6.42 13.25
N ALA A 176 1.99 -5.60 12.19
CA ALA A 176 3.00 -5.76 11.16
C ALA A 176 4.43 -5.75 11.73
N GLN A 177 4.72 -4.84 12.66
CA GLN A 177 6.01 -4.78 13.34
C GLN A 177 6.26 -6.04 14.21
N GLN A 178 5.25 -6.53 14.91
CA GLN A 178 5.34 -7.76 15.71
C GLN A 178 5.57 -9.00 14.85
N HIS A 179 5.07 -9.03 13.61
CA HIS A 179 5.35 -10.06 12.62
C HIS A 179 6.75 -9.93 11.98
N GLY A 180 7.57 -9.00 12.45
CA GLY A 180 8.95 -8.79 11.99
C GLY A 180 9.04 -8.06 10.65
N VAL A 181 7.97 -7.36 10.23
CA VAL A 181 8.01 -6.47 9.07
C VAL A 181 8.76 -5.20 9.44
N THR A 182 9.93 -5.00 8.85
CA THR A 182 10.81 -3.86 9.12
C THR A 182 10.87 -2.85 8.00
N GLY A 183 10.18 -3.12 6.91
CA GLY A 183 10.12 -2.25 5.74
C GLY A 183 9.10 -2.75 4.72
N VAL A 184 8.71 -1.89 3.82
CA VAL A 184 7.68 -2.15 2.80
C VAL A 184 8.17 -1.77 1.40
N PRO A 185 7.63 -2.40 0.33
CA PRO A 185 6.67 -3.50 0.42
C PRO A 185 7.30 -4.79 0.96
N THR A 186 6.52 -5.58 1.66
CA THR A 186 6.86 -6.95 2.02
C THR A 186 5.73 -7.87 1.55
N PHE A 187 6.06 -8.89 0.81
CA PHE A 187 5.16 -9.93 0.33
C PHE A 187 5.43 -11.22 1.12
N ALA A 188 4.41 -11.79 1.73
CA ALA A 188 4.55 -13.01 2.51
C ALA A 188 3.59 -14.09 2.00
N TYR A 189 4.10 -15.32 1.92
CA TYR A 189 3.35 -16.48 1.48
C TYR A 189 3.87 -17.72 2.19
N GLU A 190 3.01 -18.46 2.87
CA GLU A 190 3.32 -19.73 3.57
C GLU A 190 4.59 -19.70 4.45
N GLY A 191 4.82 -18.59 5.15
CA GLY A 191 5.99 -18.44 6.04
C GLY A 191 7.27 -17.97 5.36
N TYR A 192 7.24 -17.75 4.05
CA TYR A 192 8.32 -17.12 3.29
C TYR A 192 8.00 -15.66 3.00
N ALA A 193 9.02 -14.84 2.76
CA ALA A 193 8.82 -13.44 2.43
C ALA A 193 9.79 -12.93 1.36
N ALA A 194 9.29 -12.06 0.49
CA ALA A 194 10.07 -11.23 -0.41
C ALA A 194 9.93 -9.76 0.01
N ARG A 195 11.04 -9.03 0.07
CA ARG A 195 11.08 -7.64 0.52
C ARG A 195 11.51 -6.71 -0.60
N GLY A 196 10.87 -5.54 -0.64
CA GLY A 196 11.11 -4.52 -1.66
C GLY A 196 10.28 -4.74 -2.93
N ALA A 197 10.42 -3.83 -3.89
CA ALA A 197 9.78 -3.91 -5.20
C ALA A 197 10.44 -4.99 -6.07
N VAL A 198 10.21 -6.25 -5.70
CA VAL A 198 10.77 -7.41 -6.41
C VAL A 198 10.09 -7.63 -7.76
N PRO A 199 10.78 -8.22 -8.75
CA PRO A 199 10.18 -8.47 -10.05
C PRO A 199 9.12 -9.60 -10.01
N PRO A 200 8.21 -9.67 -11.01
CA PRO A 200 7.16 -10.69 -11.07
C PRO A 200 7.66 -12.13 -10.96
N GLU A 201 8.83 -12.43 -11.50
CA GLU A 201 9.44 -13.77 -11.42
C GLU A 201 9.82 -14.15 -10.00
N GLN A 202 10.14 -13.18 -9.14
CA GLN A 202 10.44 -13.44 -7.74
C GLN A 202 9.16 -13.69 -6.95
N LEU A 203 8.07 -13.00 -7.28
CA LEU A 203 6.74 -13.27 -6.71
C LEU A 203 6.26 -14.66 -7.12
N ARG A 204 6.47 -15.05 -8.38
CA ARG A 204 6.20 -16.41 -8.82
C ARG A 204 6.94 -17.44 -8.01
N ARG A 205 8.24 -17.26 -7.77
CA ARG A 205 9.02 -18.19 -6.94
C ARG A 205 8.53 -18.24 -5.50
N LEU A 206 8.07 -17.11 -4.98
CA LEU A 206 7.52 -17.05 -3.61
C LEU A 206 6.26 -17.88 -3.50
N VAL A 207 5.35 -17.81 -4.47
CA VAL A 207 4.03 -18.45 -4.44
C VAL A 207 4.10 -19.89 -4.96
N GLU A 208 4.79 -20.13 -6.08
CA GLU A 208 4.82 -21.42 -6.76
C GLU A 208 6.02 -22.30 -6.36
N GLY A 209 7.00 -21.75 -5.66
CA GLY A 209 8.17 -22.50 -5.17
C GLY A 209 9.17 -22.92 -6.26
N THR A 210 9.14 -22.28 -7.44
CA THR A 210 9.96 -22.67 -8.62
C THR A 210 10.86 -21.55 -9.11
#